data_e7c2ff9702af7d6a9474288052f3851f
#
_entry.id   e7c2ff9702af7d6a9474288052f3851f
#
_cell.length_a   1.000
_cell.length_b   1.000
_cell.length_c   1.000
_cell.angle_alpha   90.00
_cell.angle_beta   90.00
_cell.angle_gamma   90.00
#
_symmetry.space_group_name_H-M   'P 1'
#
loop_
_entity.id
_entity.type
_entity.pdbx_description
1 polymer ?
#
loop_
_entity_poly.entity_id
_entity_poly.type
_entity_poly.pdbx_seq_one_letter_code
_entity_poly.pdbx_strand_id
1 'polypeptide(L)'
;LLTGAQLGDEELRREALRLCGRVVERQREDGSFGAPGETFAARGRMLRALCAAYSMSGDKQFLTFMLRYMKYLHDTLRVCALSAEDAMHTADTLEAGVLLYNVTGQKAILSVLMMLVSQGADYTSLFHAFPYRTPISRSFTARELLDALAHEDESGYTHHLLRSASGANLCEGLRASALCGVLTGSGKHLSAPEAGLARLNKAHGAA
;
A
#
# COMPACT_ATOMS: atom_id res chain seq x y z
N LEU A 1 -16.03 -4.36 -7.38
CA LEU A 1 -16.99 -3.47 -6.70
C LEU A 1 -17.13 -2.14 -7.43
N LEU A 2 -16.08 -1.34 -7.51
CA LEU A 2 -16.13 -0.01 -8.14
C LEU A 2 -16.52 -0.09 -9.62
N THR A 3 -15.94 -1.01 -10.37
CA THR A 3 -16.28 -1.24 -11.79
C THR A 3 -17.75 -1.61 -11.96
N GLY A 4 -18.27 -2.52 -11.14
CA GLY A 4 -19.69 -2.88 -11.16
C GLY A 4 -20.60 -1.69 -10.85
N ALA A 5 -20.18 -0.83 -9.89
CA ALA A 5 -20.95 0.39 -9.58
C ALA A 5 -20.93 1.39 -10.73
N GLN A 6 -19.77 1.60 -11.37
CA GLN A 6 -19.62 2.52 -12.51
C GLN A 6 -20.41 2.06 -13.76
N LEU A 7 -20.48 0.76 -13.98
CA LEU A 7 -21.20 0.16 -15.11
C LEU A 7 -22.69 -0.10 -14.82
N GLY A 8 -23.15 0.07 -13.57
CA GLY A 8 -24.50 -0.30 -13.16
C GLY A 8 -24.74 -1.82 -13.15
N ASP A 9 -23.65 -2.62 -13.07
CA ASP A 9 -23.72 -4.08 -13.06
C ASP A 9 -23.97 -4.60 -11.64
N GLU A 10 -25.22 -4.86 -11.33
CA GLU A 10 -25.65 -5.33 -10.01
C GLU A 10 -25.22 -6.79 -9.74
N GLU A 11 -25.05 -7.62 -10.75
CA GLU A 11 -24.59 -8.99 -10.59
C GLU A 11 -23.12 -8.99 -10.16
N LEU A 12 -22.27 -8.23 -10.87
CA LEU A 12 -20.86 -8.05 -10.53
C LEU A 12 -20.69 -7.45 -9.11
N ARG A 13 -21.51 -6.48 -8.75
CA ARG A 13 -21.51 -5.88 -7.40
C ARG A 13 -21.84 -6.91 -6.33
N ARG A 14 -22.91 -7.68 -6.53
CA ARG A 14 -23.36 -8.71 -5.59
C ARG A 14 -22.29 -9.79 -5.40
N GLU A 15 -21.72 -10.27 -6.49
CA GLU A 15 -20.66 -11.28 -6.43
C GLU A 15 -19.41 -10.75 -5.71
N ALA A 16 -18.99 -9.54 -5.97
CA ALA A 16 -17.85 -8.93 -5.29
C ALA A 16 -18.11 -8.74 -3.79
N LEU A 17 -19.33 -8.32 -3.38
CA LEU A 17 -19.71 -8.24 -1.96
C LEU A 17 -19.73 -9.63 -1.31
N ARG A 18 -20.23 -10.65 -2.00
CA ARG A 18 -20.22 -12.04 -1.53
C ARG A 18 -18.80 -12.55 -1.29
N LEU A 19 -17.87 -12.24 -2.19
CA LEU A 19 -16.45 -12.59 -2.03
C LEU A 19 -15.82 -11.88 -0.82
N CYS A 20 -16.12 -10.59 -0.62
CA CYS A 20 -15.66 -9.86 0.57
C CYS A 20 -16.24 -10.47 1.86
N GLY A 21 -17.51 -10.87 1.87
CA GLY A 21 -18.13 -11.57 3.01
C GLY A 21 -17.41 -12.87 3.36
N ARG A 22 -17.04 -13.68 2.37
CA ARG A 22 -16.27 -14.92 2.59
C ARG A 22 -14.88 -14.66 3.21
N VAL A 23 -14.27 -13.53 2.96
CA VAL A 23 -13.01 -13.16 3.61
C VAL A 23 -13.25 -12.83 5.07
N VAL A 24 -14.34 -12.11 5.37
CA VAL A 24 -14.73 -11.76 6.75
C VAL A 24 -14.97 -13.01 7.59
N GLU A 25 -15.70 -13.99 7.05
CA GLU A 25 -16.00 -15.26 7.73
C GLU A 25 -14.74 -16.07 8.09
N ARG A 26 -13.64 -15.83 7.39
CA ARG A 26 -12.37 -16.56 7.58
C ARG A 26 -11.33 -15.82 8.41
N GLN A 27 -11.70 -14.71 9.04
CA GLN A 27 -10.78 -14.02 9.95
C GLN A 27 -10.47 -14.89 11.17
N ARG A 28 -9.20 -15.00 11.52
CA ARG A 28 -8.77 -15.76 12.69
C ARG A 28 -9.11 -15.03 13.99
N GLU A 29 -9.05 -15.74 15.09
CA GLU A 29 -9.37 -15.19 16.41
C GLU A 29 -8.45 -14.04 16.82
N ASP A 30 -7.17 -14.09 16.42
CA ASP A 30 -6.19 -13.04 16.65
C ASP A 30 -6.40 -11.78 15.80
N GLY A 31 -7.35 -11.81 14.86
CA GLY A 31 -7.64 -10.73 13.92
C GLY A 31 -6.84 -10.81 12.62
N SER A 32 -5.92 -11.75 12.48
CA SER A 32 -5.19 -11.97 11.22
C SER A 32 -6.10 -12.58 10.14
N PHE A 33 -5.68 -12.47 8.89
CA PHE A 33 -6.39 -13.08 7.75
C PHE A 33 -5.43 -13.38 6.60
N GLY A 34 -5.94 -14.04 5.57
CA GLY A 34 -5.17 -14.46 4.40
C GLY A 34 -4.62 -15.87 4.52
N ALA A 35 -4.07 -16.39 3.42
CA ALA A 35 -3.42 -17.70 3.40
C ALA A 35 -2.11 -17.68 4.22
N PRO A 36 -1.61 -18.84 4.67
CA PRO A 36 -0.26 -18.92 5.20
C PRO A 36 0.75 -18.40 4.17
N GLY A 37 1.66 -17.51 4.60
CA GLY A 37 2.63 -16.87 3.69
C GLY A 37 2.07 -15.72 2.84
N GLU A 38 0.80 -15.33 3.03
CA GLU A 38 0.23 -14.18 2.33
C GLU A 38 1.02 -12.90 2.63
N THR A 39 1.30 -12.12 1.58
CA THR A 39 2.10 -10.89 1.69
C THR A 39 1.32 -9.76 2.37
N PHE A 40 2.04 -8.81 2.97
CA PHE A 40 1.46 -7.58 3.50
C PHE A 40 0.74 -6.78 2.39
N ALA A 41 1.33 -6.71 1.20
CA ALA A 41 0.74 -6.06 0.04
C ALA A 41 -0.62 -6.65 -0.36
N ALA A 42 -0.75 -7.99 -0.39
CA ALA A 42 -2.01 -8.65 -0.73
C ALA A 42 -3.09 -8.37 0.32
N ARG A 43 -2.73 -8.36 1.61
CA ARG A 43 -3.64 -7.98 2.69
C ARG A 43 -4.07 -6.52 2.58
N GLY A 44 -3.16 -5.60 2.25
CA GLY A 44 -3.49 -4.19 1.99
C GLY A 44 -4.53 -4.03 0.88
N ARG A 45 -4.33 -4.68 -0.26
CA ARG A 45 -5.32 -4.68 -1.37
C ARG A 45 -6.68 -5.21 -0.95
N MET A 46 -6.71 -6.26 -0.12
CA MET A 46 -7.97 -6.77 0.43
C MET A 46 -8.63 -5.75 1.36
N LEU A 47 -7.87 -5.04 2.20
CA LEU A 47 -8.43 -3.96 3.02
C LEU A 47 -9.10 -2.88 2.17
N ARG A 48 -8.50 -2.49 1.04
CA ARG A 48 -9.14 -1.56 0.09
C ARG A 48 -10.46 -2.11 -0.46
N ALA A 49 -10.51 -3.38 -0.82
CA ALA A 49 -11.74 -4.02 -1.27
C ALA A 49 -12.81 -4.00 -0.17
N LEU A 50 -12.44 -4.23 1.08
CA LEU A 50 -13.33 -4.17 2.24
C LEU A 50 -13.79 -2.73 2.55
N CYS A 51 -12.93 -1.72 2.38
CA CYS A 51 -13.32 -0.32 2.44
C CYS A 51 -14.39 0.02 1.40
N ALA A 52 -14.19 -0.42 0.15
CA ALA A 52 -15.19 -0.24 -0.91
C ALA A 52 -16.48 -1.00 -0.60
N ALA A 53 -16.40 -2.22 -0.08
CA ALA A 53 -17.56 -3.02 0.33
C ALA A 53 -18.37 -2.30 1.43
N TYR A 54 -17.69 -1.78 2.44
CA TYR A 54 -18.33 -0.98 3.48
C TYR A 54 -18.99 0.28 2.92
N SER A 55 -18.26 1.05 2.11
CA SER A 55 -18.76 2.30 1.54
C SER A 55 -20.01 2.10 0.66
N MET A 56 -20.14 0.95 0.03
CA MET A 56 -21.26 0.63 -0.87
C MET A 56 -22.45 -0.03 -0.16
N SER A 57 -22.20 -0.81 0.90
CA SER A 57 -23.24 -1.59 1.58
C SER A 57 -23.69 -1.01 2.92
N GLY A 58 -22.82 -0.22 3.56
CA GLY A 58 -22.99 0.22 4.95
C GLY A 58 -22.85 -0.90 5.98
N ASP A 59 -22.49 -2.13 5.55
CA ASP A 59 -22.44 -3.29 6.43
C ASP A 59 -21.25 -3.22 7.41
N LYS A 60 -21.59 -3.12 8.69
CA LYS A 60 -20.64 -2.95 9.78
C LYS A 60 -19.70 -4.16 9.99
N GLN A 61 -20.03 -5.33 9.43
CA GLN A 61 -19.13 -6.49 9.52
C GLN A 61 -17.76 -6.19 8.91
N PHE A 62 -17.70 -5.41 7.82
CA PHE A 62 -16.44 -5.01 7.20
C PHE A 62 -15.63 -4.09 8.11
N LEU A 63 -16.25 -3.16 8.82
CA LEU A 63 -15.58 -2.32 9.81
C LEU A 63 -15.01 -3.16 10.95
N THR A 64 -15.84 -4.05 11.51
CA THR A 64 -15.43 -4.92 12.63
C THR A 64 -14.22 -5.78 12.25
N PHE A 65 -14.23 -6.36 11.04
CA PHE A 65 -13.12 -7.12 10.50
C PHE A 65 -11.83 -6.29 10.44
N MET A 66 -11.92 -5.10 9.82
CA MET A 66 -10.75 -4.23 9.63
C MET A 66 -10.22 -3.70 10.98
N LEU A 67 -11.08 -3.39 11.96
CA LEU A 67 -10.66 -3.00 13.30
C LEU A 67 -9.91 -4.11 14.03
N ARG A 68 -10.36 -5.36 13.93
CA ARG A 68 -9.65 -6.51 14.49
C ARG A 68 -8.29 -6.70 13.83
N TYR A 69 -8.21 -6.50 12.52
CA TYR A 69 -6.94 -6.58 11.81
C TYR A 69 -5.99 -5.43 12.20
N MET A 70 -6.48 -4.19 12.39
CA MET A 70 -5.64 -3.09 12.88
C MET A 70 -5.08 -3.38 14.27
N LYS A 71 -5.86 -4.02 15.15
CA LYS A 71 -5.35 -4.47 16.45
C LYS A 71 -4.26 -5.51 16.29
N TYR A 72 -4.47 -6.52 15.45
CA TYR A 72 -3.45 -7.52 15.11
C TYR A 72 -2.17 -6.86 14.59
N LEU A 73 -2.27 -5.89 13.66
CA LEU A 73 -1.13 -5.15 13.15
C LEU A 73 -0.40 -4.38 14.24
N HIS A 74 -1.14 -3.70 15.13
CA HIS A 74 -0.54 -2.98 16.25
C HIS A 74 0.36 -3.91 17.08
N ASP A 75 -0.15 -5.07 17.43
CA ASP A 75 0.57 -6.02 18.27
C ASP A 75 1.77 -6.64 17.54
N THR A 76 1.62 -6.92 16.24
CA THR A 76 2.68 -7.49 15.40
C THR A 76 3.80 -6.49 15.14
N LEU A 77 3.50 -5.25 14.72
CA LEU A 77 4.50 -4.24 14.35
C LEU A 77 5.33 -3.74 15.52
N ARG A 78 4.89 -3.95 16.75
CA ARG A 78 5.67 -3.66 17.96
C ARG A 78 6.80 -4.66 18.19
N VAL A 79 6.66 -5.87 17.72
CA VAL A 79 7.62 -6.97 17.94
C VAL A 79 8.42 -7.29 16.68
N CYS A 80 7.82 -7.08 15.52
CA CYS A 80 8.43 -7.39 14.23
C CYS A 80 8.19 -6.23 13.26
N ALA A 81 9.26 -5.53 12.89
CA ALA A 81 9.18 -4.47 11.89
C ALA A 81 8.83 -5.05 10.50
N LEU A 82 8.30 -4.19 9.63
CA LEU A 82 8.07 -4.53 8.23
C LEU A 82 9.39 -4.94 7.56
N SER A 83 9.32 -5.95 6.71
CA SER A 83 10.42 -6.26 5.79
C SER A 83 10.64 -5.08 4.82
N ALA A 84 11.80 -5.00 4.17
CA ALA A 84 12.07 -3.97 3.17
C ALA A 84 11.04 -4.01 2.02
N GLU A 85 10.56 -5.19 1.65
CA GLU A 85 9.51 -5.36 0.64
C GLU A 85 8.15 -4.88 1.15
N ASP A 86 7.74 -5.30 2.34
CA ASP A 86 6.44 -4.90 2.91
C ASP A 86 6.38 -3.38 3.16
N ALA A 87 7.51 -2.77 3.52
CA ALA A 87 7.62 -1.33 3.71
C ALA A 87 7.25 -0.52 2.46
N MET A 88 7.45 -1.06 1.26
CA MET A 88 7.06 -0.42 0.00
C MET A 88 5.54 -0.43 -0.24
N HIS A 89 4.78 -1.24 0.50
CA HIS A 89 3.36 -1.52 0.24
C HIS A 89 2.44 -1.06 1.38
N THR A 90 2.75 0.06 2.01
CA THR A 90 1.96 0.57 3.15
C THR A 90 0.73 1.37 2.76
N ALA A 91 0.65 1.90 1.54
CA ALA A 91 -0.38 2.84 1.12
C ALA A 91 -1.81 2.31 1.28
N ASP A 92 -2.07 1.06 0.87
CA ASP A 92 -3.41 0.48 0.96
C ASP A 92 -3.88 0.30 2.41
N THR A 93 -2.96 -0.08 3.30
CA THR A 93 -3.26 -0.23 4.74
C THR A 93 -3.41 1.13 5.43
N LEU A 94 -2.60 2.14 5.06
CA LEU A 94 -2.75 3.51 5.52
C LEU A 94 -4.11 4.08 5.14
N GLU A 95 -4.53 3.91 3.87
CA GLU A 95 -5.83 4.37 3.38
C GLU A 95 -6.99 3.74 4.14
N ALA A 96 -6.95 2.42 4.34
CA ALA A 96 -7.95 1.71 5.12
C ALA A 96 -8.01 2.21 6.58
N GLY A 97 -6.86 2.43 7.20
CA GLY A 97 -6.78 2.95 8.56
C GLY A 97 -7.30 4.39 8.67
N VAL A 98 -7.03 5.25 7.70
CA VAL A 98 -7.60 6.62 7.65
C VAL A 98 -9.12 6.57 7.55
N LEU A 99 -9.68 5.72 6.67
CA LEU A 99 -11.13 5.51 6.60
C LEU A 99 -11.70 5.05 7.93
N LEU A 100 -11.09 4.03 8.54
CA LEU A 100 -11.53 3.51 9.85
C LEU A 100 -11.50 4.58 10.94
N TYR A 101 -10.43 5.38 10.99
CA TYR A 101 -10.33 6.48 11.95
C TYR A 101 -11.44 7.51 11.74
N ASN A 102 -11.68 7.92 10.50
CA ASN A 102 -12.72 8.90 10.17
C ASN A 102 -14.13 8.42 10.51
N VAL A 103 -14.38 7.12 10.34
CA VAL A 103 -15.71 6.53 10.63
C VAL A 103 -15.91 6.26 12.12
N THR A 104 -14.85 5.86 12.85
CA THR A 104 -14.99 5.35 14.22
C THR A 104 -14.47 6.29 15.30
N GLY A 105 -13.60 7.23 14.96
CA GLY A 105 -12.91 8.13 15.90
C GLY A 105 -11.94 7.42 16.85
N GLN A 106 -11.62 6.14 16.64
CA GLN A 106 -10.78 5.34 17.55
C GLN A 106 -9.31 5.73 17.46
N LYS A 107 -8.80 6.40 18.49
CA LYS A 107 -7.39 6.88 18.56
C LYS A 107 -6.35 5.76 18.48
N ALA A 108 -6.68 4.53 18.88
CA ALA A 108 -5.78 3.39 18.75
C ALA A 108 -5.36 3.12 17.29
N ILE A 109 -6.21 3.44 16.30
CA ILE A 109 -5.88 3.33 14.89
C ILE A 109 -4.74 4.27 14.51
N LEU A 110 -4.72 5.49 15.03
CA LEU A 110 -3.63 6.44 14.76
C LEU A 110 -2.26 5.90 15.19
N SER A 111 -2.20 5.13 16.28
CA SER A 111 -0.94 4.49 16.70
C SER A 111 -0.43 3.52 15.63
N VAL A 112 -1.30 2.70 15.05
CA VAL A 112 -0.93 1.78 13.97
C VAL A 112 -0.48 2.55 12.73
N LEU A 113 -1.22 3.59 12.35
CA LEU A 113 -0.88 4.43 11.19
C LEU A 113 0.48 5.10 11.36
N MET A 114 0.80 5.61 12.55
CA MET A 114 2.11 6.20 12.82
C MET A 114 3.25 5.17 12.79
N MET A 115 3.00 3.92 13.21
CA MET A 115 3.96 2.82 13.02
C MET A 115 4.20 2.55 11.54
N LEU A 116 3.15 2.48 10.72
CA LEU A 116 3.27 2.29 9.27
C LEU A 116 3.99 3.45 8.58
N VAL A 117 3.75 4.69 9.01
CA VAL A 117 4.49 5.87 8.53
C VAL A 117 5.97 5.77 8.86
N SER A 118 6.32 5.34 10.08
CA SER A 118 7.72 5.25 10.51
C SER A 118 8.49 4.05 9.93
N GLN A 119 7.79 2.97 9.61
CA GLN A 119 8.39 1.73 9.07
C GLN A 119 8.25 1.61 7.55
N GLY A 120 7.41 2.43 6.93
CA GLY A 120 7.23 2.46 5.48
C GLY A 120 8.44 2.99 4.72
N ALA A 121 8.55 2.67 3.44
CA ALA A 121 9.59 3.20 2.58
C ALA A 121 9.51 4.73 2.45
N ASP A 122 10.66 5.40 2.48
CA ASP A 122 10.74 6.86 2.35
C ASP A 122 10.56 7.32 0.89
N TYR A 123 9.36 7.14 0.38
CA TYR A 123 8.98 7.66 -0.94
C TYR A 123 9.04 9.19 -1.01
N THR A 124 8.89 9.88 0.11
CA THR A 124 8.97 11.33 0.15
C THR A 124 10.35 11.82 -0.26
N SER A 125 11.39 11.29 0.32
CA SER A 125 12.76 11.61 -0.07
C SER A 125 13.08 11.11 -1.48
N LEU A 126 12.58 9.93 -1.86
CA LEU A 126 12.72 9.41 -3.22
C LEU A 126 12.16 10.40 -4.26
N PHE A 127 10.96 10.91 -4.09
CA PHE A 127 10.32 11.83 -5.04
C PHE A 127 11.00 13.20 -5.06
N HIS A 128 11.51 13.70 -3.95
CA HIS A 128 12.26 14.94 -3.91
C HIS A 128 13.66 14.82 -4.52
N ALA A 129 14.33 13.70 -4.44
CA ALA A 129 15.64 13.45 -5.05
C ALA A 129 15.54 12.86 -6.47
N PHE A 130 14.58 12.00 -6.71
CA PHE A 130 14.26 11.22 -7.90
C PHE A 130 15.47 10.81 -8.75
N PRO A 131 16.15 9.73 -8.40
CA PRO A 131 17.39 9.31 -9.07
C PRO A 131 17.16 8.66 -10.44
N TYR A 132 15.94 8.18 -10.73
CA TYR A 132 15.60 7.40 -11.92
C TYR A 132 15.36 8.29 -13.14
N ARG A 133 16.44 8.80 -13.73
CA ARG A 133 16.38 9.74 -14.87
C ARG A 133 16.50 9.06 -16.24
N THR A 134 16.92 7.81 -16.25
CA THR A 134 17.14 7.03 -17.47
C THR A 134 16.33 5.74 -17.40
N PRO A 135 15.63 5.35 -18.49
CA PRO A 135 14.94 4.07 -18.54
C PRO A 135 15.88 2.90 -18.25
N ILE A 136 15.45 1.93 -17.46
CA ILE A 136 16.23 0.73 -17.09
C ILE A 136 16.73 0.01 -18.34
N SER A 137 15.90 -0.10 -19.38
CA SER A 137 16.27 -0.71 -20.67
C SER A 137 17.43 -0.03 -21.39
N ARG A 138 17.78 1.21 -21.00
CA ARG A 138 18.95 1.94 -21.52
C ARG A 138 20.15 1.89 -20.57
N SER A 139 19.93 1.49 -19.32
CA SER A 139 20.97 1.45 -18.29
C SER A 139 21.55 0.05 -18.10
N PHE A 140 20.76 -0.98 -18.46
CA PHE A 140 21.17 -2.37 -18.29
C PHE A 140 20.77 -3.18 -19.54
N THR A 141 21.64 -4.08 -19.97
CA THR A 141 21.26 -5.14 -20.89
C THR A 141 20.30 -6.11 -20.20
N ALA A 142 19.48 -6.83 -20.97
CA ALA A 142 18.59 -7.85 -20.41
C ALA A 142 19.36 -8.91 -19.57
N ARG A 143 20.59 -9.20 -19.94
CA ARG A 143 21.45 -10.15 -19.23
C ARG A 143 21.92 -9.59 -17.89
N GLU A 144 22.40 -8.36 -17.86
CA GLU A 144 22.80 -7.68 -16.61
C GLU A 144 21.63 -7.53 -15.65
N LEU A 145 20.41 -7.28 -16.19
CA LEU A 145 19.20 -7.21 -15.37
C LEU A 145 18.84 -8.56 -14.76
N LEU A 146 18.93 -9.65 -15.55
CA LEU A 146 18.70 -11.02 -15.06
C LEU A 146 19.77 -11.46 -14.07
N ASP A 147 21.01 -11.12 -14.31
CA ASP A 147 22.13 -11.42 -13.41
C ASP A 147 21.99 -10.64 -12.08
N ALA A 148 21.57 -9.36 -12.12
CA ALA A 148 21.30 -8.57 -10.92
C ALA A 148 20.07 -9.07 -10.13
N LEU A 149 19.07 -9.66 -10.79
CA LEU A 149 17.93 -10.28 -10.15
C LEU A 149 18.24 -11.68 -9.59
N ALA A 150 19.17 -12.40 -10.21
CA ALA A 150 19.54 -13.76 -9.81
C ALA A 150 20.60 -13.79 -8.68
N HIS A 151 21.45 -12.77 -8.61
CA HIS A 151 22.45 -12.61 -7.58
C HIS A 151 22.03 -11.46 -6.67
N GLU A 152 21.63 -11.79 -5.43
CA GLU A 152 21.57 -10.78 -4.37
C GLU A 152 22.99 -10.25 -4.23
N ASP A 153 23.27 -9.03 -4.69
CA ASP A 153 24.51 -8.40 -4.34
C ASP A 153 24.57 -8.31 -2.81
N GLU A 154 25.74 -8.42 -2.23
CA GLU A 154 25.93 -8.41 -0.76
C GLU A 154 25.34 -7.16 -0.08
N SER A 155 25.03 -6.10 -0.84
CA SER A 155 24.41 -4.88 -0.35
C SER A 155 22.88 -4.87 -0.48
N GLY A 156 22.27 -5.76 -1.27
CA GLY A 156 20.84 -5.75 -1.61
C GLY A 156 20.38 -4.48 -2.33
N TYR A 157 21.32 -3.56 -2.61
CA TYR A 157 21.04 -2.22 -3.11
C TYR A 157 20.45 -2.23 -4.52
N THR A 158 21.03 -3.01 -5.41
CA THR A 158 20.57 -3.12 -6.81
C THR A 158 19.19 -3.73 -6.87
N HIS A 159 18.92 -4.77 -6.07
CA HIS A 159 17.63 -5.42 -5.99
C HIS A 159 16.55 -4.50 -5.38
N HIS A 160 16.91 -3.77 -4.33
CA HIS A 160 16.03 -2.77 -3.72
C HIS A 160 15.73 -1.63 -4.70
N LEU A 161 16.74 -1.15 -5.44
CA LEU A 161 16.61 -0.10 -6.46
C LEU A 161 15.65 -0.55 -7.58
N LEU A 162 15.81 -1.75 -8.11
CA LEU A 162 14.98 -2.31 -9.18
C LEU A 162 13.53 -2.50 -8.73
N ARG A 163 13.30 -2.96 -7.50
CA ARG A 163 11.95 -3.12 -6.94
C ARG A 163 11.29 -1.77 -6.68
N SER A 164 11.97 -0.83 -6.07
CA SER A 164 11.42 0.50 -5.78
C SER A 164 11.16 1.32 -7.05
N ALA A 165 11.88 1.05 -8.13
CA ALA A 165 11.72 1.72 -9.42
C ALA A 165 10.58 1.16 -10.30
N SER A 166 9.89 0.09 -9.88
CA SER A 166 8.74 -0.40 -10.63
C SER A 166 7.63 0.66 -10.69
N GLY A 167 6.97 0.81 -11.84
CA GLY A 167 5.89 1.79 -11.99
C GLY A 167 4.76 1.59 -10.97
N ALA A 168 4.46 0.34 -10.62
CA ALA A 168 3.46 0.01 -9.61
C ALA A 168 3.85 0.54 -8.23
N ASN A 169 5.11 0.34 -7.80
CA ASN A 169 5.59 0.81 -6.50
C ASN A 169 5.70 2.33 -6.46
N LEU A 170 6.09 2.97 -7.57
CA LEU A 170 6.10 4.44 -7.65
C LEU A 170 4.68 5.03 -7.52
N CYS A 171 3.69 4.44 -8.20
CA CYS A 171 2.29 4.85 -8.05
C CYS A 171 1.78 4.66 -6.63
N GLU A 172 2.12 3.54 -5.99
CA GLU A 172 1.79 3.31 -4.58
C GLU A 172 2.51 4.31 -3.67
N GLY A 173 3.77 4.63 -3.94
CA GLY A 173 4.57 5.62 -3.22
C GLY A 173 3.98 7.03 -3.28
N LEU A 174 3.40 7.45 -4.41
CA LEU A 174 2.70 8.75 -4.52
C LEU A 174 1.55 8.82 -3.51
N ARG A 175 0.76 7.75 -3.39
CA ARG A 175 -0.34 7.67 -2.42
C ARG A 175 0.18 7.60 -0.99
N ALA A 176 1.19 6.78 -0.73
CA ALA A 176 1.80 6.65 0.59
C ALA A 176 2.31 8.01 1.09
N SER A 177 3.04 8.77 0.27
CA SER A 177 3.53 10.11 0.63
C SER A 177 2.38 11.06 0.96
N ALA A 178 1.31 11.09 0.16
CA ALA A 178 0.15 11.93 0.42
C ALA A 178 -0.51 11.57 1.77
N LEU A 179 -0.71 10.27 2.04
CA LEU A 179 -1.29 9.78 3.30
C LEU A 179 -0.39 10.11 4.50
N CYS A 180 0.93 9.95 4.36
CA CYS A 180 1.89 10.38 5.38
C CYS A 180 1.75 11.88 5.67
N GLY A 181 1.55 12.70 4.63
CA GLY A 181 1.33 14.14 4.77
C GLY A 181 0.06 14.48 5.55
N VAL A 182 -1.04 13.81 5.24
CA VAL A 182 -2.32 13.97 5.96
C VAL A 182 -2.18 13.57 7.43
N LEU A 183 -1.49 12.47 7.71
CA LEU A 183 -1.34 11.94 9.08
C LEU A 183 -0.38 12.77 9.95
N THR A 184 0.67 13.33 9.35
CA THR A 184 1.73 14.04 10.09
C THR A 184 1.62 15.56 10.04
N GLY A 185 0.81 16.12 9.13
CA GLY A 185 0.77 17.55 8.84
C GLY A 185 2.03 18.07 8.15
N SER A 186 2.93 17.20 7.68
CA SER A 186 4.20 17.58 7.07
C SER A 186 4.03 18.09 5.63
N GLY A 187 4.38 19.36 5.39
CA GLY A 187 4.38 19.93 4.05
C GLY A 187 5.34 19.22 3.07
N LYS A 188 6.43 18.64 3.57
CA LYS A 188 7.37 17.86 2.76
C LYS A 188 6.70 16.60 2.20
N HIS A 189 5.92 15.89 3.01
CA HIS A 189 5.16 14.73 2.55
C HIS A 189 4.05 15.13 1.58
N LEU A 190 3.34 16.23 1.86
CA LEU A 190 2.24 16.70 1.01
C LEU A 190 2.71 17.15 -0.39
N SER A 191 3.90 17.75 -0.50
CA SER A 191 4.46 18.17 -1.79
C SER A 191 5.15 17.07 -2.58
N ALA A 192 5.46 15.93 -1.96
CA ALA A 192 6.19 14.85 -2.60
C ALA A 192 5.46 14.22 -3.81
N PRO A 193 4.14 13.98 -3.79
CA PRO A 193 3.44 13.43 -4.95
C PRO A 193 3.54 14.33 -6.18
N GLU A 194 3.36 15.65 -6.03
CA GLU A 194 3.46 16.60 -7.13
C GLU A 194 4.89 16.64 -7.68
N ALA A 195 5.90 16.75 -6.80
CA ALA A 195 7.30 16.71 -7.17
C ALA A 195 7.66 15.38 -7.90
N GLY A 196 7.14 14.24 -7.43
CA GLY A 196 7.31 12.93 -8.05
C GLY A 196 6.71 12.87 -9.45
N LEU A 197 5.47 13.29 -9.61
CA LEU A 197 4.78 13.32 -10.91
C LEU A 197 5.49 14.22 -11.92
N ALA A 198 5.89 15.44 -11.50
CA ALA A 198 6.61 16.36 -12.38
C ALA A 198 7.94 15.76 -12.88
N ARG A 199 8.66 15.06 -12.01
CA ARG A 199 9.93 14.43 -12.37
C ARG A 199 9.75 13.18 -13.20
N LEU A 200 8.75 12.33 -12.88
CA LEU A 200 8.37 11.18 -13.70
C LEU A 200 8.02 11.61 -15.12
N ASN A 201 7.17 12.62 -15.27
CA ASN A 201 6.79 13.15 -16.60
C ASN A 201 8.00 13.70 -17.34
N LYS A 202 8.89 14.42 -16.67
CA LYS A 202 10.11 14.98 -17.29
C LYS A 202 11.08 13.88 -17.76
N ALA A 203 11.22 12.80 -16.99
CA ALA A 203 12.20 11.76 -17.28
C ALA A 203 11.64 10.63 -18.17
N HIS A 204 10.36 10.33 -18.06
CA HIS A 204 9.74 9.13 -18.64
C HIS A 204 8.39 9.41 -19.33
N GLY A 205 7.91 10.64 -19.32
CA GLY A 205 6.67 11.03 -20.01
C GLY A 205 6.77 10.84 -21.51
N ALA A 206 5.64 10.55 -22.16
CA ALA A 206 5.55 10.61 -23.61
C ALA A 206 5.74 12.06 -24.08
N ALA A 207 6.58 12.26 -25.11
CA ALA A 207 6.76 13.55 -25.77
C ALA A 207 5.52 13.88 -26.62
#